data_34ba9eb4943369a26d3fa17d62816685
#
_entry.id   34ba9eb4943369a26d3fa17d62816685
#
_cell.length_a   1.000
_cell.length_b   1.000
_cell.length_c   1.000
_cell.angle_alpha   90.00
_cell.angle_beta   90.00
_cell.angle_gamma   90.00
#
_symmetry.space_group_name_H-M   'P 1'
#
loop_
_entity.id
_entity.type
_entity.pdbx_description
1 polymer ?
#
loop_
_entity_poly.entity_id
_entity_poly.type
_entity_poly.pdbx_seq_one_letter_code
_entity_poly.pdbx_strand_id
1 'polypeptide(L)'
;MRKLALFCGIFILLMSFTTFNFKTEIPFNGGFTSMTIDTLFKDRISIRAILIDKNKVWYGADNSRFGYYDLDKKEKFEEHIYRDTLKLEFRSIAQTSKDIFLLSVANPALLYSVSKNDRKVKLVYKEINPKVFYDSMQFWNDKEGIAIGDPTEDTFSIIVTRDGGETWTKLLSDKLPTNSTGEAAFAASNTNIVIKGNDTWLVSGGKKARVFYSPDKAKTWKVVETPIVQGKQMTGIFTADFYDSKQGFIAGGDYDLPNNKANNKAFTKDGGKTWQLIGQNMGFGYASCIQYVPGGNGREIVCVGSEGIQYSQNGGENWMQLSTDTKFFTIRFVNRNTAIAAGHNKVVRLNFK
;
A
#
# COMPACT_ATOMS: atom_id res chain seq x y z
N MET A 1 82.37 -39.08 11.55
CA MET A 1 81.69 -38.30 12.60
C MET A 1 80.65 -37.43 11.88
N ARG A 2 79.38 -37.90 11.91
CA ARG A 2 78.25 -37.22 11.25
C ARG A 2 77.51 -36.37 12.29
N LYS A 3 77.45 -35.06 12.07
CA LYS A 3 76.63 -34.14 12.92
C LYS A 3 75.18 -34.15 12.43
N LEU A 4 74.34 -34.55 13.30
CA LEU A 4 72.88 -34.52 13.12
C LEU A 4 72.35 -33.12 13.53
N ALA A 5 71.78 -32.36 12.61
CA ALA A 5 71.15 -31.07 12.90
C ALA A 5 69.64 -31.32 13.13
N LEU A 6 69.21 -30.97 14.33
CA LEU A 6 67.78 -31.01 14.74
C LEU A 6 67.09 -29.72 14.30
N PHE A 7 66.13 -29.82 13.38
CA PHE A 7 65.28 -28.68 13.01
C PHE A 7 64.00 -28.70 13.93
N CYS A 8 63.91 -27.76 14.85
CA CYS A 8 62.68 -27.48 15.59
C CYS A 8 61.76 -26.58 14.74
N GLY A 9 60.72 -27.14 14.16
CA GLY A 9 59.68 -26.37 13.50
C GLY A 9 58.68 -25.83 14.54
N ILE A 10 58.65 -24.51 14.69
CA ILE A 10 57.61 -23.83 15.51
C ILE A 10 56.36 -23.68 14.65
N PHE A 11 55.30 -24.42 14.96
CA PHE A 11 53.99 -24.24 14.39
C PHE A 11 53.26 -23.08 15.14
N ILE A 12 53.20 -21.89 14.51
CA ILE A 12 52.40 -20.79 15.02
C ILE A 12 50.94 -21.01 14.55
N LEU A 13 50.07 -21.40 15.49
CA LEU A 13 48.64 -21.53 15.29
C LEU A 13 48.02 -20.11 15.30
N LEU A 14 47.73 -19.53 14.14
CA LEU A 14 46.98 -18.30 14.00
C LEU A 14 45.50 -18.59 14.32
N MET A 15 45.08 -18.37 15.56
CA MET A 15 43.67 -18.29 15.92
C MET A 15 43.10 -16.96 15.41
N SER A 16 42.32 -16.99 14.32
CA SER A 16 41.52 -15.88 13.87
C SER A 16 40.33 -15.71 14.84
N PHE A 17 40.40 -14.75 15.72
CA PHE A 17 39.24 -14.30 16.50
C PHE A 17 38.27 -13.55 15.55
N THR A 18 37.21 -14.21 15.11
CA THR A 18 36.06 -13.52 14.55
C THR A 18 35.35 -12.82 15.70
N THR A 19 35.53 -11.51 15.81
CA THR A 19 34.73 -10.68 16.70
C THR A 19 33.29 -10.66 16.16
N PHE A 20 32.41 -11.42 16.78
CA PHE A 20 30.98 -11.26 16.63
C PHE A 20 30.62 -9.89 17.26
N ASN A 21 30.47 -8.88 16.42
CA ASN A 21 29.85 -7.63 16.84
C ASN A 21 28.36 -7.89 17.11
N PHE A 22 27.98 -8.20 18.32
CA PHE A 22 26.63 -8.04 18.80
C PHE A 22 26.31 -6.54 18.71
N LYS A 23 25.59 -6.12 17.66
CA LYS A 23 24.91 -4.84 17.70
C LYS A 23 23.93 -4.91 18.88
N THR A 24 24.28 -4.32 20.00
CA THR A 24 23.35 -4.04 21.07
C THR A 24 22.24 -3.14 20.49
N GLU A 25 21.08 -3.73 20.24
CA GLU A 25 19.90 -2.93 19.89
C GLU A 25 19.61 -2.01 21.05
N ILE A 26 19.74 -0.71 20.82
CA ILE A 26 19.25 0.30 21.76
C ILE A 26 17.73 0.09 21.83
N PRO A 27 17.16 -0.30 22.98
CA PRO A 27 15.71 -0.48 23.07
C PRO A 27 15.07 0.87 22.73
N PHE A 28 14.29 0.92 21.67
CA PHE A 28 13.50 2.08 21.30
C PHE A 28 12.37 2.20 22.33
N ASN A 29 12.59 3.03 23.36
CA ASN A 29 11.58 3.36 24.36
C ASN A 29 10.46 4.17 23.69
N GLY A 30 9.33 3.54 23.34
CA GLY A 30 8.16 4.24 22.84
C GLY A 30 7.36 3.53 21.72
N GLY A 31 7.67 2.29 21.37
CA GLY A 31 6.86 1.50 20.44
C GLY A 31 5.56 1.01 21.07
N PHE A 32 4.58 0.66 20.25
CA PHE A 32 3.32 0.06 20.71
C PHE A 32 3.56 -1.31 21.32
N THR A 33 2.91 -1.57 22.46
CA THR A 33 2.94 -2.87 23.14
C THR A 33 1.59 -3.59 23.07
N SER A 34 0.51 -2.86 22.79
CA SER A 34 -0.86 -3.37 22.72
C SER A 34 -1.75 -2.46 21.89
N MET A 35 -2.95 -2.93 21.62
CA MET A 35 -3.95 -2.20 20.86
C MET A 35 -5.36 -2.60 21.32
N THR A 36 -6.28 -1.63 21.33
CA THR A 36 -7.73 -1.90 21.50
C THR A 36 -8.47 -1.63 20.19
N ILE A 37 -9.57 -2.34 19.98
CA ILE A 37 -10.41 -2.25 18.78
C ILE A 37 -11.81 -1.78 19.17
N ASP A 38 -12.19 -0.59 18.72
CA ASP A 38 -13.53 -0.04 18.91
C ASP A 38 -14.29 -0.10 17.59
N THR A 39 -15.40 -0.84 17.56
CA THR A 39 -16.22 -0.92 16.35
C THR A 39 -16.98 0.38 16.11
N LEU A 40 -16.75 1.03 14.98
CA LEU A 40 -17.50 2.20 14.54
C LEU A 40 -18.87 1.79 13.97
N PHE A 41 -18.88 0.84 13.05
CA PHE A 41 -20.10 0.18 12.58
C PHE A 41 -19.82 -1.20 12.02
N LYS A 42 -20.88 -2.03 11.98
CA LYS A 42 -20.95 -3.33 11.31
C LYS A 42 -22.07 -3.32 10.30
N ASP A 43 -21.82 -3.90 9.13
CA ASP A 43 -22.80 -4.05 8.06
C ASP A 43 -22.36 -5.18 7.14
N ARG A 44 -23.25 -5.71 6.29
CA ARG A 44 -22.87 -6.63 5.22
C ARG A 44 -22.24 -5.86 4.07
N ILE A 45 -20.95 -5.51 4.22
CA ILE A 45 -20.22 -4.59 3.35
C ILE A 45 -18.77 -5.04 3.14
N SER A 46 -18.22 -4.75 1.96
CA SER A 46 -16.79 -4.91 1.65
C SER A 46 -16.18 -3.55 1.37
N ILE A 47 -15.22 -3.13 2.20
CA ILE A 47 -14.56 -1.81 2.10
C ILE A 47 -13.05 -2.02 1.94
N ARG A 48 -12.52 -1.66 0.77
CA ARG A 48 -11.09 -1.70 0.48
C ARG A 48 -10.45 -0.31 0.38
N ALA A 49 -11.26 0.73 0.29
CA ALA A 49 -10.79 2.10 0.11
C ALA A 49 -11.44 3.01 1.16
N ILE A 50 -10.61 3.59 2.03
CA ILE A 50 -10.99 4.62 3.00
C ILE A 50 -10.04 5.80 2.91
N LEU A 51 -10.53 6.97 3.29
CA LEU A 51 -9.71 8.15 3.55
C LEU A 51 -10.26 8.94 4.75
N ILE A 52 -9.39 9.73 5.35
CA ILE A 52 -9.75 10.56 6.49
C ILE A 52 -9.76 12.02 6.04
N ASP A 53 -10.90 12.67 6.25
CA ASP A 53 -11.10 14.09 6.02
C ASP A 53 -11.58 14.76 7.30
N LYS A 54 -10.66 15.38 8.03
CA LYS A 54 -10.93 15.94 9.37
C LYS A 54 -11.48 14.86 10.33
N ASN A 55 -12.72 15.01 10.75
CA ASN A 55 -13.44 14.07 11.61
C ASN A 55 -14.26 13.01 10.87
N LYS A 56 -14.21 12.97 9.55
CA LYS A 56 -14.97 12.02 8.71
C LYS A 56 -14.08 10.95 8.13
N VAL A 57 -14.50 9.71 8.28
CA VAL A 57 -13.91 8.54 7.62
C VAL A 57 -14.74 8.21 6.40
N TRP A 58 -14.32 8.67 5.24
CA TRP A 58 -14.98 8.36 3.98
C TRP A 58 -14.60 6.97 3.48
N TYR A 59 -15.53 6.31 2.79
CA TYR A 59 -15.31 5.00 2.19
C TYR A 59 -16.04 4.84 0.85
N GLY A 60 -15.42 4.05 -0.04
CA GLY A 60 -16.04 3.41 -1.18
C GLY A 60 -16.17 1.92 -0.90
N ALA A 61 -17.27 1.31 -1.36
CA ALA A 61 -17.59 -0.07 -1.05
C ALA A 61 -18.25 -0.82 -2.23
N ASP A 62 -18.58 -2.08 -1.98
CA ASP A 62 -19.36 -2.92 -2.88
C ASP A 62 -20.83 -2.43 -3.02
N ASN A 63 -21.55 -3.00 -4.00
CA ASN A 63 -22.95 -2.70 -4.27
C ASN A 63 -23.25 -1.21 -4.49
N SER A 64 -22.33 -0.50 -5.17
CA SER A 64 -22.45 0.94 -5.49
C SER A 64 -22.50 1.87 -4.28
N ARG A 65 -22.10 1.41 -3.10
CA ARG A 65 -22.17 2.15 -1.85
C ARG A 65 -20.97 3.06 -1.65
N PHE A 66 -21.23 4.22 -1.09
CA PHE A 66 -20.23 5.12 -0.54
C PHE A 66 -20.80 5.86 0.67
N GLY A 67 -19.96 6.39 1.50
CA GLY A 67 -20.40 7.14 2.66
C GLY A 67 -19.26 7.61 3.53
N TYR A 68 -19.61 8.07 4.71
CA TYR A 68 -18.67 8.38 5.77
C TYR A 68 -19.20 8.03 7.15
N TYR A 69 -18.29 7.84 8.09
CA TYR A 69 -18.58 7.84 9.51
C TYR A 69 -18.01 9.11 10.14
N ASP A 70 -18.86 9.88 10.82
CA ASP A 70 -18.45 11.08 11.56
C ASP A 70 -17.96 10.66 12.95
N LEU A 71 -16.68 10.88 13.24
CA LEU A 71 -16.03 10.43 14.47
C LEU A 71 -16.49 11.20 15.71
N ASP A 72 -16.91 12.45 15.55
CA ASP A 72 -17.38 13.30 16.64
C ASP A 72 -18.86 13.06 16.94
N LYS A 73 -19.69 13.04 15.91
CA LYS A 73 -21.14 12.79 16.03
C LYS A 73 -21.48 11.33 16.27
N LYS A 74 -20.54 10.41 15.93
CA LYS A 74 -20.73 8.95 15.96
C LYS A 74 -21.89 8.48 15.07
N GLU A 75 -22.03 9.11 13.91
CA GLU A 75 -23.11 8.86 12.95
C GLU A 75 -22.54 8.38 11.62
N LYS A 76 -23.23 7.41 11.01
CA LYS A 76 -22.96 6.91 9.67
C LYS A 76 -23.86 7.63 8.66
N PHE A 77 -23.27 8.11 7.58
CA PHE A 77 -23.94 8.51 6.36
C PHE A 77 -23.59 7.52 5.26
N GLU A 78 -24.59 7.07 4.49
CA GLU A 78 -24.38 6.16 3.36
C GLU A 78 -25.37 6.46 2.25
N GLU A 79 -24.89 6.43 1.01
CA GLU A 79 -25.68 6.55 -0.20
C GLU A 79 -25.25 5.51 -1.24
N HIS A 80 -26.08 5.36 -2.29
CA HIS A 80 -25.83 4.50 -3.44
C HIS A 80 -25.74 5.33 -4.71
N ILE A 81 -24.73 5.04 -5.54
CA ILE A 81 -24.67 5.57 -6.89
C ILE A 81 -25.37 4.59 -7.82
N TYR A 82 -26.63 4.86 -8.10
CA TYR A 82 -27.42 4.04 -9.03
C TYR A 82 -27.07 4.37 -10.47
N ARG A 83 -26.76 3.32 -11.24
CA ARG A 83 -26.59 3.41 -12.68
C ARG A 83 -27.18 2.16 -13.33
N ASP A 84 -28.39 2.28 -13.80
CA ASP A 84 -29.15 1.16 -14.36
C ASP A 84 -29.14 -0.06 -13.40
N THR A 85 -28.78 -1.23 -13.89
CA THR A 85 -28.66 -2.48 -13.11
C THR A 85 -27.26 -2.73 -12.55
N LEU A 86 -26.30 -1.81 -12.76
CA LEU A 86 -24.90 -2.02 -12.37
C LEU A 86 -24.75 -1.99 -10.86
N LYS A 87 -24.05 -2.99 -10.33
CA LYS A 87 -23.57 -3.04 -8.96
C LYS A 87 -22.08 -2.69 -8.96
N LEU A 88 -21.77 -1.41 -8.84
CA LEU A 88 -20.39 -0.94 -8.85
C LEU A 88 -19.66 -1.38 -7.58
N GLU A 89 -18.39 -1.66 -7.70
CA GLU A 89 -17.48 -1.88 -6.58
C GLU A 89 -16.44 -0.78 -6.58
N PHE A 90 -16.47 0.11 -5.57
CA PHE A 90 -15.53 1.20 -5.41
C PHE A 90 -14.35 0.75 -4.57
N ARG A 91 -13.20 0.49 -5.20
CA ARG A 91 -11.95 0.11 -4.53
C ARG A 91 -10.91 1.22 -4.52
N SER A 92 -11.20 2.35 -5.17
CA SER A 92 -10.34 3.52 -5.17
C SER A 92 -11.10 4.74 -4.70
N ILE A 93 -10.50 5.49 -3.78
CA ILE A 93 -11.03 6.71 -3.21
C ILE A 93 -9.91 7.75 -3.08
N ALA A 94 -10.20 8.99 -3.43
CA ALA A 94 -9.28 10.12 -3.26
C ALA A 94 -10.05 11.40 -2.95
N GLN A 95 -9.35 12.49 -2.64
CA GLN A 95 -9.99 13.76 -2.32
C GLN A 95 -9.19 14.97 -2.78
N THR A 96 -9.93 16.05 -3.00
CA THR A 96 -9.45 17.42 -2.97
C THR A 96 -10.03 18.14 -1.73
N SER A 97 -9.75 19.41 -1.55
CA SER A 97 -10.39 20.21 -0.50
C SER A 97 -11.92 20.31 -0.67
N LYS A 98 -12.43 20.13 -1.90
CA LYS A 98 -13.85 20.31 -2.27
C LYS A 98 -14.62 19.00 -2.44
N ASP A 99 -13.97 17.97 -2.99
CA ASP A 99 -14.63 16.77 -3.48
C ASP A 99 -13.98 15.48 -2.99
N ILE A 100 -14.80 14.45 -2.91
CA ILE A 100 -14.40 13.04 -2.79
C ILE A 100 -14.53 12.40 -4.17
N PHE A 101 -13.57 11.59 -4.56
CA PHE A 101 -13.58 10.85 -5.83
C PHE A 101 -13.69 9.36 -5.55
N LEU A 102 -14.57 8.69 -6.30
CA LEU A 102 -14.86 7.26 -6.19
C LEU A 102 -14.70 6.63 -7.57
N LEU A 103 -13.81 5.65 -7.71
CA LEU A 103 -13.58 4.94 -8.96
C LEU A 103 -13.96 3.47 -8.81
N SER A 104 -14.85 3.01 -9.70
CA SER A 104 -15.21 1.59 -9.78
C SER A 104 -14.12 0.77 -10.47
N VAL A 105 -13.99 -0.50 -10.08
CA VAL A 105 -12.89 -1.35 -10.56
C VAL A 105 -13.05 -1.82 -12.00
N ALA A 106 -14.21 -2.37 -12.36
CA ALA A 106 -14.39 -3.16 -13.59
C ALA A 106 -15.18 -2.42 -14.67
N ASN A 107 -15.36 -3.08 -15.81
CA ASN A 107 -16.07 -2.56 -16.98
C ASN A 107 -17.59 -2.39 -16.76
N PRO A 108 -18.18 -1.22 -17.03
CA PRO A 108 -17.46 0.03 -17.31
C PRO A 108 -16.78 0.60 -16.07
N ALA A 109 -15.56 1.11 -16.22
CA ALA A 109 -14.93 1.89 -15.16
C ALA A 109 -15.57 3.27 -15.12
N LEU A 110 -16.08 3.65 -13.96
CA LEU A 110 -16.80 4.91 -13.73
C LEU A 110 -16.16 5.65 -12.57
N LEU A 111 -15.75 6.88 -12.82
CA LEU A 111 -15.21 7.78 -11.80
C LEU A 111 -16.21 8.87 -11.50
N TYR A 112 -16.58 8.97 -10.25
CA TYR A 112 -17.50 9.99 -9.76
C TYR A 112 -16.78 10.98 -8.84
N SER A 113 -17.13 12.26 -8.92
CA SER A 113 -16.88 13.24 -7.88
C SER A 113 -18.13 13.39 -7.00
N VAL A 114 -17.90 13.55 -5.70
CA VAL A 114 -18.95 13.77 -4.68
C VAL A 114 -18.56 15.05 -3.93
N SER A 115 -19.36 16.10 -4.07
CA SER A 115 -19.13 17.36 -3.37
C SER A 115 -19.22 17.19 -1.85
N LYS A 116 -18.20 17.65 -1.12
CA LYS A 116 -18.18 17.60 0.34
C LYS A 116 -19.20 18.53 0.99
N ASN A 117 -19.65 19.56 0.26
CA ASN A 117 -20.57 20.55 0.76
C ASN A 117 -22.03 20.08 0.71
N ASP A 118 -22.50 19.66 -0.47
CA ASP A 118 -23.90 19.32 -0.73
C ASP A 118 -24.12 17.86 -1.14
N ARG A 119 -23.04 17.07 -1.22
CA ARG A 119 -23.03 15.64 -1.60
C ARG A 119 -23.51 15.36 -3.03
N LYS A 120 -23.53 16.38 -3.87
CA LYS A 120 -23.88 16.21 -5.27
C LYS A 120 -22.88 15.29 -5.97
N VAL A 121 -23.40 14.25 -6.64
CA VAL A 121 -22.62 13.25 -7.38
C VAL A 121 -22.58 13.63 -8.85
N LYS A 122 -21.37 13.61 -9.46
CA LYS A 122 -21.15 13.88 -10.88
C LYS A 122 -20.25 12.79 -11.47
N LEU A 123 -20.62 12.22 -12.61
CA LEU A 123 -19.72 11.34 -13.38
C LEU A 123 -18.68 12.22 -14.10
N VAL A 124 -17.40 12.01 -13.83
CA VAL A 124 -16.29 12.81 -14.37
C VAL A 124 -15.37 12.04 -15.32
N TYR A 125 -15.45 10.69 -15.32
CA TYR A 125 -14.75 9.84 -16.29
C TYR A 125 -15.49 8.52 -16.49
N LYS A 126 -15.40 7.99 -17.70
CA LYS A 126 -15.94 6.68 -18.08
C LYS A 126 -15.02 6.00 -19.09
N GLU A 127 -14.70 4.73 -18.81
CA GLU A 127 -13.99 3.86 -19.76
C GLU A 127 -14.77 2.57 -19.99
N ILE A 128 -14.93 2.19 -21.25
CA ILE A 128 -15.55 0.93 -21.65
C ILE A 128 -14.49 0.09 -22.36
N ASN A 129 -14.00 -0.90 -21.68
CA ASN A 129 -13.06 -1.89 -22.23
C ASN A 129 -13.22 -3.18 -21.41
N PRO A 130 -13.36 -4.36 -22.05
CA PRO A 130 -13.53 -5.63 -21.33
C PRO A 130 -12.41 -5.96 -20.34
N LYS A 131 -11.21 -5.42 -20.56
CA LYS A 131 -10.03 -5.63 -19.70
C LYS A 131 -9.84 -4.54 -18.64
N VAL A 132 -10.66 -3.47 -18.65
CA VAL A 132 -10.45 -2.36 -17.71
C VAL A 132 -10.64 -2.82 -16.26
N PHE A 133 -9.65 -2.49 -15.42
CA PHE A 133 -9.72 -2.73 -14.00
C PHE A 133 -8.85 -1.67 -13.29
N TYR A 134 -9.46 -0.79 -12.49
CA TYR A 134 -8.75 0.27 -11.78
C TYR A 134 -8.51 -0.12 -10.31
N ASP A 135 -7.31 0.19 -9.80
CA ASP A 135 -6.79 -0.33 -8.54
C ASP A 135 -6.63 0.71 -7.46
N SER A 136 -6.18 1.92 -7.81
CA SER A 136 -5.83 2.94 -6.84
C SER A 136 -5.90 4.34 -7.43
N MET A 137 -6.12 5.36 -6.57
CA MET A 137 -6.22 6.76 -6.95
C MET A 137 -5.69 7.67 -5.83
N GLN A 138 -4.93 8.71 -6.21
CA GLN A 138 -4.46 9.75 -5.29
C GLN A 138 -4.38 11.12 -5.98
N PHE A 139 -4.35 12.19 -5.18
CA PHE A 139 -4.11 13.55 -5.64
C PHE A 139 -2.77 14.06 -5.11
N TRP A 140 -1.98 14.76 -5.95
CA TRP A 140 -0.79 15.51 -5.55
C TRP A 140 -1.17 16.80 -4.81
N ASN A 141 -2.26 17.42 -5.22
CA ASN A 141 -2.82 18.67 -4.69
C ASN A 141 -4.27 18.83 -5.18
N ASP A 142 -4.92 19.93 -4.84
CA ASP A 142 -6.32 20.19 -5.20
C ASP A 142 -6.61 20.29 -6.72
N LYS A 143 -5.58 20.31 -7.56
CA LYS A 143 -5.74 20.41 -9.03
C LYS A 143 -5.31 19.14 -9.76
N GLU A 144 -4.33 18.42 -9.23
CA GLU A 144 -3.67 17.35 -9.96
C GLU A 144 -3.84 16.02 -9.25
N GLY A 145 -4.31 15.02 -9.97
CA GLY A 145 -4.54 13.67 -9.46
C GLY A 145 -4.21 12.60 -10.49
N ILE A 146 -4.10 11.35 -10.01
CA ILE A 146 -3.74 10.17 -10.78
C ILE A 146 -4.54 8.96 -10.31
N ALA A 147 -4.94 8.10 -11.25
CA ALA A 147 -5.38 6.74 -10.94
C ALA A 147 -4.67 5.74 -11.85
N ILE A 148 -4.43 4.54 -11.29
CA ILE A 148 -3.83 3.41 -12.00
C ILE A 148 -4.83 2.27 -12.10
N GLY A 149 -4.79 1.57 -13.23
CA GLY A 149 -5.48 0.31 -13.46
C GLY A 149 -4.63 -0.66 -14.25
N ASP A 150 -5.07 -1.90 -14.32
CA ASP A 150 -4.43 -2.98 -15.06
C ASP A 150 -4.20 -2.61 -16.52
N PRO A 151 -3.23 -3.24 -17.18
CA PRO A 151 -2.98 -3.06 -18.59
C PRO A 151 -4.18 -3.49 -19.45
N THR A 152 -4.74 -2.57 -20.22
CA THR A 152 -5.71 -2.89 -21.27
C THR A 152 -5.01 -3.19 -22.59
N GLU A 153 -3.77 -2.73 -22.73
CA GLU A 153 -2.82 -2.96 -23.82
C GLU A 153 -1.46 -3.34 -23.23
N ASP A 154 -0.36 -2.77 -23.70
CA ASP A 154 1.00 -3.10 -23.27
C ASP A 154 1.50 -2.25 -22.08
N THR A 155 0.69 -1.31 -21.60
CA THR A 155 1.03 -0.42 -20.48
C THR A 155 -0.11 -0.35 -19.47
N PHE A 156 0.19 0.04 -18.23
CA PHE A 156 -0.84 0.32 -17.24
C PHE A 156 -1.84 1.35 -17.76
N SER A 157 -3.11 1.17 -17.39
CA SER A 157 -4.14 2.20 -17.59
C SER A 157 -3.93 3.30 -16.57
N ILE A 158 -3.35 4.42 -16.98
CA ILE A 158 -3.13 5.58 -16.12
C ILE A 158 -3.99 6.74 -16.61
N ILE A 159 -4.85 7.26 -15.72
CA ILE A 159 -5.60 8.49 -15.97
C ILE A 159 -5.12 9.59 -15.04
N VAL A 160 -5.08 10.81 -15.54
CA VAL A 160 -4.67 11.99 -14.78
C VAL A 160 -5.69 13.13 -14.93
N THR A 161 -5.81 13.92 -13.87
CA THR A 161 -6.50 15.21 -13.90
C THR A 161 -5.50 16.35 -13.65
N ARG A 162 -5.79 17.53 -14.19
CA ARG A 162 -5.00 18.77 -13.99
C ARG A 162 -5.90 19.97 -13.61
N ASP A 163 -7.19 19.74 -13.45
CA ASP A 163 -8.23 20.73 -13.20
C ASP A 163 -9.06 20.47 -11.93
N GLY A 164 -8.50 19.67 -11.03
CA GLY A 164 -9.17 19.34 -9.76
C GLY A 164 -10.17 18.18 -9.85
N GLY A 165 -10.07 17.38 -10.92
CA GLY A 165 -10.94 16.23 -11.14
C GLY A 165 -12.21 16.52 -11.93
N GLU A 166 -12.33 17.73 -12.50
CA GLU A 166 -13.43 18.08 -13.41
C GLU A 166 -13.37 17.25 -14.68
N THR A 167 -12.14 17.05 -15.21
CA THR A 167 -11.85 16.18 -16.34
C THR A 167 -10.69 15.23 -16.04
N TRP A 168 -10.73 14.04 -16.65
CA TRP A 168 -9.68 13.04 -16.55
C TRP A 168 -9.28 12.55 -17.93
N THR A 169 -7.97 12.44 -18.16
CA THR A 169 -7.40 12.01 -19.44
C THR A 169 -6.55 10.78 -19.26
N LYS A 170 -6.76 9.77 -20.09
CA LYS A 170 -5.92 8.57 -20.14
C LYS A 170 -4.58 8.92 -20.81
N LEU A 171 -3.47 8.55 -20.16
CA LEU A 171 -2.15 8.73 -20.74
C LEU A 171 -1.96 7.76 -21.90
N LEU A 172 -1.33 8.23 -22.96
CA LEU A 172 -1.02 7.43 -24.12
C LEU A 172 0.09 6.41 -23.81
N SER A 173 0.04 5.24 -24.41
CA SER A 173 1.00 4.16 -24.19
C SER A 173 2.45 4.52 -24.54
N ASP A 174 2.66 5.41 -25.52
CA ASP A 174 4.00 5.93 -25.88
C ASP A 174 4.65 6.80 -24.79
N LYS A 175 3.89 7.24 -23.80
CA LYS A 175 4.35 8.02 -22.64
C LYS A 175 4.62 7.18 -21.40
N LEU A 176 4.33 5.88 -21.46
CA LEU A 176 4.38 4.98 -20.33
C LEU A 176 5.38 3.84 -20.55
N PRO A 177 6.03 3.34 -19.49
CA PRO A 177 6.83 2.12 -19.60
C PRO A 177 5.96 0.92 -19.95
N THR A 178 6.49 0.05 -20.79
CA THR A 178 5.84 -1.20 -21.17
C THR A 178 5.78 -2.17 -19.97
N ASN A 179 4.64 -2.77 -19.77
CA ASN A 179 4.43 -3.86 -18.82
C ASN A 179 5.00 -5.18 -19.35
N SER A 180 5.40 -6.04 -18.45
CA SER A 180 5.68 -7.44 -18.77
C SER A 180 4.35 -8.19 -18.94
N THR A 181 4.31 -9.18 -19.83
CA THR A 181 3.13 -10.03 -19.99
C THR A 181 2.71 -10.66 -18.65
N GLY A 182 1.46 -10.44 -18.24
CA GLY A 182 0.91 -10.94 -16.97
C GLY A 182 1.36 -10.14 -15.74
N GLU A 183 1.88 -8.94 -15.93
CA GLU A 183 2.06 -7.95 -14.87
C GLU A 183 0.78 -7.15 -14.68
N ALA A 184 0.38 -6.93 -13.43
CA ALA A 184 -0.85 -6.28 -13.03
C ALA A 184 -0.65 -5.40 -11.79
N ALA A 185 -1.59 -4.52 -11.52
CA ALA A 185 -1.75 -3.90 -10.22
C ALA A 185 -2.75 -4.71 -9.37
N PHE A 186 -2.98 -4.31 -8.11
CA PHE A 186 -3.90 -5.03 -7.24
C PHE A 186 -4.78 -4.07 -6.43
N ALA A 187 -6.08 -4.08 -6.65
CA ALA A 187 -7.05 -3.27 -5.92
C ALA A 187 -7.28 -3.78 -4.48
N ALA A 188 -6.20 -3.94 -3.71
CA ALA A 188 -6.24 -4.52 -2.38
C ALA A 188 -6.72 -3.53 -1.30
N SER A 189 -6.20 -2.29 -1.33
CA SER A 189 -6.40 -1.31 -0.25
C SER A 189 -6.25 0.15 -0.68
N ASN A 190 -6.26 0.45 -1.99
CA ASN A 190 -5.99 1.79 -2.52
C ASN A 190 -4.59 2.33 -2.15
N THR A 191 -3.57 1.44 -2.11
CA THR A 191 -2.18 1.78 -1.73
C THR A 191 -1.13 1.35 -2.75
N ASN A 192 -1.53 1.15 -4.01
CA ASN A 192 -0.62 0.89 -5.12
C ASN A 192 0.04 2.17 -5.65
N ILE A 193 -0.48 3.33 -5.27
CA ILE A 193 0.08 4.66 -5.55
C ILE A 193 0.54 5.27 -4.24
N VAL A 194 1.77 5.78 -4.22
CA VAL A 194 2.26 6.63 -3.14
C VAL A 194 2.77 7.94 -3.72
N ILE A 195 2.42 9.05 -3.09
CA ILE A 195 2.81 10.40 -3.49
C ILE A 195 3.55 11.10 -2.35
N LYS A 196 4.72 11.68 -2.65
CA LYS A 196 5.45 12.59 -1.76
C LYS A 196 5.92 13.82 -2.55
N GLY A 197 5.25 14.94 -2.38
CA GLY A 197 5.50 16.14 -3.19
C GLY A 197 5.19 15.89 -4.67
N ASN A 198 6.19 15.96 -5.54
CA ASN A 198 6.05 15.64 -6.97
C ASN A 198 6.35 14.16 -7.29
N ASP A 199 7.01 13.46 -6.37
CA ASP A 199 7.39 12.07 -6.53
C ASP A 199 6.15 11.16 -6.46
N THR A 200 6.12 10.17 -7.34
CA THR A 200 5.04 9.18 -7.42
C THR A 200 5.64 7.80 -7.63
N TRP A 201 5.21 6.85 -6.82
CA TRP A 201 5.54 5.43 -6.98
C TRP A 201 4.26 4.65 -7.24
N LEU A 202 4.28 3.84 -8.31
CA LEU A 202 3.26 2.84 -8.59
C LEU A 202 3.89 1.46 -8.40
N VAL A 203 3.16 0.53 -7.82
CA VAL A 203 3.65 -0.83 -7.57
C VAL A 203 2.83 -1.86 -8.31
N SER A 204 3.52 -2.91 -8.77
CA SER A 204 2.94 -4.00 -9.55
C SER A 204 3.24 -5.38 -8.96
N GLY A 205 2.58 -6.37 -9.51
CA GLY A 205 2.79 -7.79 -9.22
C GLY A 205 2.36 -8.66 -10.41
N GLY A 206 2.07 -9.93 -10.14
CA GLY A 206 1.83 -10.93 -11.16
C GLY A 206 3.13 -11.58 -11.63
N LYS A 207 3.29 -11.69 -12.93
CA LYS A 207 4.52 -12.27 -13.52
C LYS A 207 5.77 -11.44 -13.25
N LYS A 208 5.61 -10.13 -12.95
CA LYS A 208 6.67 -9.21 -12.54
C LYS A 208 6.19 -8.35 -11.36
N ALA A 209 7.09 -8.10 -10.41
CA ALA A 209 6.85 -7.22 -9.27
C ALA A 209 7.83 -6.05 -9.35
N ARG A 210 7.36 -4.91 -9.83
CA ARG A 210 8.19 -3.73 -10.14
C ARG A 210 7.64 -2.47 -9.47
N VAL A 211 8.51 -1.48 -9.37
CA VAL A 211 8.14 -0.12 -8.97
C VAL A 211 8.32 0.81 -10.16
N PHE A 212 7.27 1.54 -10.50
CA PHE A 212 7.27 2.58 -11.53
C PHE A 212 7.36 3.93 -10.82
N TYR A 213 8.46 4.62 -11.00
CA TYR A 213 8.75 5.89 -10.33
C TYR A 213 8.66 7.06 -11.30
N SER A 214 7.96 8.11 -10.89
CA SER A 214 7.91 9.40 -11.59
C SER A 214 8.32 10.52 -10.65
N PRO A 215 9.31 11.37 -11.00
CA PRO A 215 9.74 12.52 -10.20
C PRO A 215 8.92 13.78 -10.43
N ASP A 216 7.98 13.78 -11.37
CA ASP A 216 7.41 14.97 -11.98
C ASP A 216 5.89 14.88 -12.23
N LYS A 217 5.17 14.23 -11.30
CA LYS A 217 3.71 14.06 -11.35
C LYS A 217 3.23 13.33 -12.61
N ALA A 218 3.83 12.17 -12.88
CA ALA A 218 3.48 11.26 -13.96
C ALA A 218 3.79 11.80 -15.39
N LYS A 219 4.74 12.73 -15.54
CA LYS A 219 5.18 13.19 -16.87
C LYS A 219 6.26 12.29 -17.46
N THR A 220 7.21 11.84 -16.62
CA THR A 220 8.25 10.88 -16.99
C THR A 220 8.31 9.71 -16.01
N TRP A 221 8.81 8.56 -16.46
CA TRP A 221 8.80 7.32 -15.68
C TRP A 221 10.12 6.58 -15.74
N LYS A 222 10.46 5.91 -14.64
CA LYS A 222 11.53 4.92 -14.51
C LYS A 222 10.96 3.66 -13.92
N VAL A 223 11.45 2.49 -14.36
CA VAL A 223 11.02 1.20 -13.84
C VAL A 223 12.16 0.55 -13.07
N VAL A 224 11.86 0.01 -11.91
CA VAL A 224 12.82 -0.64 -11.02
C VAL A 224 12.31 -2.03 -10.69
N GLU A 225 13.13 -3.05 -10.95
CA GLU A 225 12.89 -4.43 -10.53
C GLU A 225 12.98 -4.54 -9.00
N THR A 226 12.17 -5.40 -8.41
CA THR A 226 12.19 -5.63 -6.97
C THR A 226 12.47 -7.10 -6.64
N PRO A 227 12.98 -7.39 -5.44
CA PRO A 227 13.20 -8.76 -4.99
C PRO A 227 11.93 -9.45 -4.43
N ILE A 228 10.76 -8.81 -4.55
CA ILE A 228 9.49 -9.37 -4.07
C ILE A 228 9.12 -10.60 -4.90
N VAL A 229 8.50 -11.57 -4.25
CA VAL A 229 7.98 -12.79 -4.90
C VAL A 229 7.13 -12.45 -6.12
N GLN A 230 7.38 -13.12 -7.23
CA GLN A 230 6.75 -12.87 -8.53
C GLN A 230 6.72 -14.16 -9.36
N GLY A 231 6.09 -14.13 -10.54
CA GLY A 231 6.08 -15.24 -11.48
C GLY A 231 4.73 -15.97 -11.59
N LYS A 232 3.80 -15.78 -10.64
CA LYS A 232 2.42 -16.25 -10.70
C LYS A 232 1.47 -15.06 -10.77
N GLN A 233 0.23 -15.30 -11.20
CA GLN A 233 -0.77 -14.25 -11.38
C GLN A 233 -1.07 -13.48 -10.10
N MET A 234 -1.15 -14.17 -8.95
CA MET A 234 -1.53 -13.59 -7.66
C MET A 234 -0.34 -13.41 -6.71
N THR A 235 0.87 -13.16 -7.25
CA THR A 235 2.07 -12.85 -6.46
C THR A 235 2.54 -11.42 -6.73
N GLY A 236 3.27 -10.82 -5.79
CA GLY A 236 3.91 -9.52 -6.02
C GLY A 236 3.65 -8.49 -4.93
N ILE A 237 3.68 -7.22 -5.33
CA ILE A 237 3.49 -6.09 -4.42
C ILE A 237 2.02 -5.70 -4.44
N PHE A 238 1.37 -5.70 -3.28
CA PHE A 238 -0.03 -5.32 -3.12
C PHE A 238 -0.19 -3.94 -2.46
N THR A 239 0.84 -3.46 -1.81
CA THR A 239 0.80 -2.23 -1.02
C THR A 239 2.18 -1.60 -0.91
N ALA A 240 2.23 -0.28 -0.89
CA ALA A 240 3.43 0.50 -0.63
C ALA A 240 3.12 1.66 0.30
N ASP A 241 4.12 2.11 1.05
CA ASP A 241 4.10 3.40 1.73
C ASP A 241 5.51 3.97 1.79
N PHE A 242 5.61 5.29 1.80
CA PHE A 242 6.87 6.02 1.95
C PHE A 242 6.78 6.94 3.16
N TYR A 243 7.79 6.89 4.01
CA TYR A 243 7.92 7.83 5.12
C TYR A 243 8.25 9.23 4.60
N ASP A 244 9.22 9.31 3.71
CA ASP A 244 9.65 10.51 2.99
C ASP A 244 10.00 10.19 1.52
N SER A 245 10.64 11.12 0.79
CA SER A 245 11.04 10.90 -0.61
C SER A 245 12.19 9.90 -0.81
N LYS A 246 12.80 9.41 0.27
CA LYS A 246 13.95 8.47 0.23
C LYS A 246 13.61 7.12 0.82
N GLN A 247 12.90 7.10 1.96
CA GLN A 247 12.62 5.89 2.71
C GLN A 247 11.22 5.38 2.41
N GLY A 248 11.14 4.17 1.84
CA GLY A 248 9.90 3.51 1.48
C GLY A 248 9.90 2.03 1.85
N PHE A 249 8.71 1.47 1.89
CA PHE A 249 8.44 0.07 2.17
C PHE A 249 7.40 -0.47 1.20
N ILE A 250 7.66 -1.65 0.64
CA ILE A 250 6.71 -2.39 -0.20
C ILE A 250 6.42 -3.74 0.43
N ALA A 251 5.19 -4.18 0.32
CA ALA A 251 4.77 -5.48 0.81
C ALA A 251 3.69 -6.10 -0.09
N GLY A 252 3.57 -7.41 0.01
CA GLY A 252 2.57 -8.16 -0.73
C GLY A 252 2.66 -9.63 -0.38
N GLY A 253 3.08 -10.47 -1.32
CA GLY A 253 3.24 -11.90 -1.11
C GLY A 253 2.59 -12.75 -2.20
N ASP A 254 2.19 -13.96 -1.84
CA ASP A 254 1.40 -14.87 -2.67
C ASP A 254 -0.02 -14.94 -2.07
N TYR A 255 -1.00 -14.38 -2.79
CA TYR A 255 -2.40 -14.34 -2.32
C TYR A 255 -3.02 -15.76 -2.24
N ASP A 256 -2.57 -16.67 -3.10
CA ASP A 256 -3.04 -18.06 -3.12
C ASP A 256 -2.37 -18.92 -2.03
N LEU A 257 -1.19 -18.47 -1.53
CA LEU A 257 -0.47 -19.05 -0.41
C LEU A 257 -0.25 -17.99 0.70
N PRO A 258 -1.33 -17.50 1.34
CA PRO A 258 -1.32 -16.29 2.15
C PRO A 258 -0.45 -16.37 3.42
N ASN A 259 -0.03 -17.57 3.83
CA ASN A 259 0.85 -17.77 4.98
C ASN A 259 2.35 -17.85 4.59
N ASN A 260 2.68 -17.78 3.29
CA ASN A 260 4.07 -17.79 2.84
C ASN A 260 4.72 -16.43 3.14
N LYS A 261 5.75 -16.44 3.99
CA LYS A 261 6.47 -15.24 4.45
C LYS A 261 7.74 -14.94 3.69
N ALA A 262 8.09 -15.75 2.71
CA ALA A 262 9.31 -15.58 1.92
C ALA A 262 9.15 -14.47 0.87
N ASN A 263 10.14 -13.60 0.76
CA ASN A 263 10.26 -12.56 -0.27
C ASN A 263 9.00 -11.68 -0.42
N ASN A 264 8.30 -11.40 0.66
CA ASN A 264 7.02 -10.70 0.62
C ASN A 264 7.09 -9.23 1.06
N LYS A 265 8.27 -8.75 1.48
CA LYS A 265 8.49 -7.36 1.92
C LYS A 265 9.91 -6.90 1.65
N ALA A 266 10.03 -5.64 1.23
CA ALA A 266 11.30 -4.99 0.98
C ALA A 266 11.25 -3.50 1.32
N PHE A 267 12.40 -2.92 1.57
CA PHE A 267 12.55 -1.50 1.88
C PHE A 267 13.55 -0.82 0.94
N THR A 268 13.44 0.49 0.84
CA THR A 268 14.39 1.37 0.15
C THR A 268 14.83 2.51 1.07
N LYS A 269 16.06 3.04 0.85
CA LYS A 269 16.60 4.24 1.49
C LYS A 269 17.03 5.31 0.47
N ASP A 270 16.77 5.07 -0.80
CA ASP A 270 17.24 5.90 -1.92
C ASP A 270 16.11 6.35 -2.86
N GLY A 271 14.86 6.34 -2.36
CA GLY A 271 13.69 6.76 -3.11
C GLY A 271 13.18 5.71 -4.11
N GLY A 272 13.44 4.44 -3.83
CA GLY A 272 12.99 3.34 -4.67
C GLY A 272 13.91 3.03 -5.85
N LYS A 273 15.14 3.56 -5.87
CA LYS A 273 16.15 3.21 -6.88
C LYS A 273 16.70 1.80 -6.66
N THR A 274 16.81 1.40 -5.40
CA THR A 274 17.17 0.03 -5.00
C THR A 274 16.24 -0.48 -3.90
N TRP A 275 15.99 -1.79 -3.88
CA TRP A 275 15.14 -2.46 -2.92
C TRP A 275 15.84 -3.65 -2.30
N GLN A 276 15.73 -3.80 -0.98
CA GLN A 276 16.32 -4.89 -0.21
C GLN A 276 15.25 -5.62 0.58
N LEU A 277 15.27 -6.96 0.50
CA LEU A 277 14.41 -7.80 1.34
C LEU A 277 14.71 -7.59 2.81
N ILE A 278 13.66 -7.62 3.65
CA ILE A 278 13.78 -7.41 5.08
C ILE A 278 12.85 -8.35 5.85
N GLY A 279 13.21 -8.69 7.09
CA GLY A 279 12.39 -9.52 7.96
C GLY A 279 11.96 -10.84 7.32
N GLN A 280 12.91 -11.51 6.62
CA GLN A 280 12.64 -12.75 5.90
C GLN A 280 12.05 -13.83 6.82
N ASN A 281 10.98 -14.47 6.38
CA ASN A 281 10.25 -15.50 7.12
C ASN A 281 9.66 -15.04 8.47
N MET A 282 9.62 -13.71 8.71
CA MET A 282 9.10 -13.10 9.93
C MET A 282 7.78 -12.35 9.66
N GLY A 283 6.99 -12.14 10.73
CA GLY A 283 5.76 -11.35 10.69
C GLY A 283 4.64 -12.01 9.89
N PHE A 284 4.20 -11.36 8.84
CA PHE A 284 3.03 -11.74 8.04
C PHE A 284 3.41 -12.48 6.74
N GLY A 285 2.45 -13.22 6.19
CA GLY A 285 2.49 -13.76 4.84
C GLY A 285 1.99 -12.73 3.81
N TYR A 286 0.72 -12.82 3.39
CA TYR A 286 0.12 -11.82 2.49
C TYR A 286 -0.22 -10.52 3.22
N ALA A 287 0.23 -9.39 2.66
CA ALA A 287 -0.10 -8.04 3.12
C ALA A 287 -1.11 -7.36 2.17
N SER A 288 -2.23 -6.90 2.72
CA SER A 288 -3.20 -6.09 1.97
C SER A 288 -2.88 -4.59 2.04
N CYS A 289 -2.48 -4.11 3.20
CA CYS A 289 -2.15 -2.70 3.40
C CYS A 289 -1.05 -2.54 4.45
N ILE A 290 -0.08 -1.69 4.14
CA ILE A 290 0.92 -1.21 5.10
C ILE A 290 0.82 0.30 5.26
N GLN A 291 1.19 0.80 6.44
CA GLN A 291 1.41 2.23 6.67
C GLN A 291 2.54 2.46 7.66
N TYR A 292 3.36 3.48 7.39
CA TYR A 292 4.22 4.07 8.40
C TYR A 292 3.37 4.76 9.49
N VAL A 293 3.75 4.55 10.75
CA VAL A 293 3.12 5.24 11.88
C VAL A 293 3.55 6.72 11.87
N PRO A 294 2.60 7.67 11.93
CA PRO A 294 2.93 9.09 12.04
C PRO A 294 3.82 9.38 13.26
N GLY A 295 4.91 10.11 13.05
CA GLY A 295 5.88 10.40 14.13
C GLY A 295 6.75 9.21 14.54
N GLY A 296 6.70 8.07 13.84
CA GLY A 296 7.50 6.86 14.11
C GLY A 296 8.91 6.90 13.53
N ASN A 297 9.38 8.08 13.07
CA ASN A 297 10.73 8.32 12.54
C ASN A 297 11.15 7.35 11.42
N GLY A 298 10.18 6.91 10.59
CA GLY A 298 10.39 5.95 9.51
C GLY A 298 10.75 4.53 9.98
N ARG A 299 10.60 4.22 11.28
CA ARG A 299 10.91 2.90 11.83
C ARG A 299 9.68 2.08 12.15
N GLU A 300 8.58 2.74 12.44
CA GLU A 300 7.35 2.09 12.87
C GLU A 300 6.41 1.88 11.70
N ILE A 301 5.96 0.64 11.52
CA ILE A 301 5.10 0.22 10.41
C ILE A 301 3.99 -0.68 10.95
N VAL A 302 2.76 -0.45 10.49
CA VAL A 302 1.62 -1.35 10.73
C VAL A 302 1.22 -1.99 9.41
N CYS A 303 0.93 -3.28 9.46
CA CYS A 303 0.43 -4.09 8.34
C CYS A 303 -0.92 -4.70 8.71
N VAL A 304 -1.85 -4.72 7.75
CA VAL A 304 -3.05 -5.56 7.79
C VAL A 304 -3.04 -6.54 6.63
N GLY A 305 -3.42 -7.79 6.89
CA GLY A 305 -3.34 -8.85 5.89
C GLY A 305 -3.86 -10.20 6.39
N SER A 306 -3.34 -11.27 5.81
CA SER A 306 -3.80 -12.66 6.06
C SER A 306 -3.64 -13.13 7.50
N GLU A 307 -2.71 -12.55 8.25
CA GLU A 307 -2.47 -12.91 9.65
C GLU A 307 -2.94 -11.82 10.64
N GLY A 308 -3.87 -10.96 10.21
CA GLY A 308 -4.44 -9.90 11.05
C GLY A 308 -3.63 -8.61 11.03
N ILE A 309 -3.40 -8.01 12.21
CA ILE A 309 -2.68 -6.74 12.37
C ILE A 309 -1.31 -7.00 12.96
N GLN A 310 -0.27 -6.61 12.23
CA GLN A 310 1.13 -6.76 12.60
C GLN A 310 1.77 -5.38 12.75
N TYR A 311 2.70 -5.24 13.69
CA TYR A 311 3.44 -4.02 13.95
C TYR A 311 4.94 -4.29 14.01
N SER A 312 5.71 -3.41 13.40
CA SER A 312 7.17 -3.37 13.51
C SER A 312 7.60 -2.03 14.08
N GLN A 313 8.54 -2.04 15.02
CA GLN A 313 9.16 -0.83 15.58
C GLN A 313 10.57 -0.56 15.04
N ASN A 314 11.10 -1.44 14.20
CA ASN A 314 12.50 -1.41 13.72
C ASN A 314 12.61 -1.47 12.19
N GLY A 315 11.67 -0.84 11.49
CA GLY A 315 11.72 -0.70 10.04
C GLY A 315 11.38 -1.96 9.25
N GLY A 316 10.70 -2.93 9.89
CA GLY A 316 10.28 -4.18 9.24
C GLY A 316 11.22 -5.36 9.47
N GLU A 317 12.27 -5.22 10.30
CA GLU A 317 13.15 -6.34 10.66
C GLU A 317 12.41 -7.40 11.50
N ASN A 318 11.69 -6.94 12.54
CA ASN A 318 10.89 -7.80 13.40
C ASN A 318 9.45 -7.32 13.47
N TRP A 319 8.53 -8.23 13.70
CA TRP A 319 7.09 -7.98 13.71
C TRP A 319 6.43 -8.60 14.95
N MET A 320 5.52 -7.84 15.54
CA MET A 320 4.67 -8.27 16.65
C MET A 320 3.23 -8.31 16.17
N GLN A 321 2.51 -9.39 16.46
CA GLN A 321 1.09 -9.50 16.17
C GLN A 321 0.27 -8.76 17.23
N LEU A 322 -0.46 -7.72 16.81
CA LEU A 322 -1.35 -6.95 17.68
C LEU A 322 -2.79 -7.50 17.68
N SER A 323 -3.19 -8.17 16.60
CA SER A 323 -4.52 -8.78 16.47
C SER A 323 -4.49 -9.92 15.45
N THR A 324 -5.27 -10.97 15.72
CA THR A 324 -5.49 -12.10 14.80
C THR A 324 -6.68 -11.88 13.86
N ASP A 325 -7.33 -10.74 13.90
CA ASP A 325 -8.50 -10.41 13.06
C ASP A 325 -8.10 -10.15 11.62
N THR A 326 -8.34 -11.10 10.74
CA THR A 326 -7.96 -11.09 9.32
C THR A 326 -8.95 -10.38 8.40
N LYS A 327 -10.00 -9.75 8.96
CA LYS A 327 -11.09 -9.15 8.16
C LYS A 327 -10.78 -7.75 7.63
N PHE A 328 -9.61 -7.20 7.95
CA PHE A 328 -9.21 -5.87 7.50
C PHE A 328 -8.46 -5.93 6.17
N PHE A 329 -8.85 -5.05 5.24
CA PHE A 329 -8.20 -4.87 3.96
C PHE A 329 -7.35 -3.61 3.91
N THR A 330 -7.76 -2.56 4.63
CA THR A 330 -7.11 -1.25 4.59
C THR A 330 -7.05 -0.61 5.98
N ILE A 331 -6.02 0.22 6.19
CA ILE A 331 -5.82 1.00 7.42
C ILE A 331 -5.38 2.41 7.05
N ARG A 332 -5.84 3.42 7.81
CA ARG A 332 -5.38 4.82 7.72
C ARG A 332 -5.20 5.40 9.12
N PHE A 333 -4.04 5.98 9.38
CA PHE A 333 -3.78 6.68 10.64
C PHE A 333 -4.50 8.03 10.70
N VAL A 334 -5.17 8.30 11.81
CA VAL A 334 -5.71 9.62 12.20
C VAL A 334 -4.60 10.45 12.85
N ASN A 335 -3.84 9.81 13.73
CA ASN A 335 -2.68 10.35 14.43
C ASN A 335 -1.78 9.18 14.85
N ARG A 336 -0.67 9.45 15.56
CA ARG A 336 0.27 8.40 15.98
C ARG A 336 -0.41 7.21 16.65
N ASN A 337 -1.32 7.46 17.58
CA ASN A 337 -1.90 6.43 18.45
C ASN A 337 -3.26 5.92 18.00
N THR A 338 -3.81 6.47 16.90
CA THR A 338 -5.15 6.12 16.44
C THR A 338 -5.17 5.90 14.93
N ALA A 339 -5.70 4.76 14.51
CA ALA A 339 -5.99 4.49 13.10
C ALA A 339 -7.42 3.99 12.91
N ILE A 340 -7.89 4.07 11.67
CA ILE A 340 -9.13 3.46 11.22
C ILE A 340 -8.78 2.28 10.32
N ALA A 341 -9.36 1.12 10.59
CA ALA A 341 -9.27 -0.03 9.70
C ALA A 341 -10.65 -0.41 9.17
N ALA A 342 -10.69 -0.81 7.91
CA ALA A 342 -11.91 -1.25 7.25
C ALA A 342 -11.64 -2.55 6.45
N GLY A 343 -12.71 -3.30 6.22
CA GLY A 343 -12.59 -4.54 5.49
C GLY A 343 -13.92 -5.25 5.32
N HIS A 344 -13.96 -6.52 5.67
CA HIS A 344 -15.15 -7.34 5.54
C HIS A 344 -16.09 -7.12 6.74
N ASN A 345 -17.26 -6.58 6.43
CA ASN A 345 -18.40 -6.41 7.35
C ASN A 345 -18.19 -5.41 8.52
N LYS A 346 -17.12 -4.59 8.52
CA LYS A 346 -16.91 -3.63 9.60
C LYS A 346 -15.93 -2.51 9.27
N VAL A 347 -16.11 -1.40 9.99
CA VAL A 347 -15.12 -0.33 10.16
C VAL A 347 -14.86 -0.16 11.65
N VAL A 348 -13.59 -0.04 12.03
CA VAL A 348 -13.16 0.03 13.43
C VAL A 348 -12.16 1.16 13.64
N ARG A 349 -12.11 1.66 14.87
CA ARG A 349 -11.02 2.49 15.39
C ARG A 349 -10.04 1.57 16.13
N LEU A 350 -8.78 1.72 15.81
CA LEU A 350 -7.65 1.08 16.48
C LEU A 350 -6.97 2.10 17.37
N ASN A 351 -6.81 1.81 18.67
CA ASN A 351 -6.12 2.67 19.62
C ASN A 351 -4.88 1.93 20.09
N PHE A 352 -3.71 2.40 19.66
CA PHE A 352 -2.40 1.84 20.00
C PHE A 352 -1.88 2.41 21.31
N LYS A 353 -1.24 1.56 22.13
CA LYS A 353 -0.69 1.90 23.46
C LYS A 353 0.77 1.48 23.60
#